data_4bef00524bb7e358ccd8c2f523fbc151
#
_entry.id   4bef00524bb7e358ccd8c2f523fbc151
#
_cell.length_a   1.000
_cell.length_b   1.000
_cell.length_c   1.000
_cell.angle_alpha   90.00
_cell.angle_beta   90.00
_cell.angle_gamma   90.00
#
_symmetry.space_group_name_H-M   'P 1'
#
loop_
_entity.id
_entity.type
_entity.pdbx_description
1 polymer ?
#
loop_
_entity_poly.entity_id
_entity_poly.type
_entity_poly.pdbx_seq_one_letter_code
_entity_poly.pdbx_strand_id
1 'polypeptide(L)'
;MSAVSLLRRAGNKLYEHAFPIYRPLYAGYKAYADRAERELLRQVLFPGAVVVDAGANIGIYSQFLSRCVARAGVVHSFEPSPDNFKRLRAATRKLSNVRLSQTAVGEHSGDSQLYLSNNLNVDHRAYVADGDSRHAVPIEMVALDDYFKPGERVDLIKMDIQGYELHALRGANRVLADNPGIKLLVEFWPYGLKQAGAKWVDLIGVLEQKGMVIRQVSSRGLTPFHPGSASERADWYVNLFASRT
;
A
#
# COMPACT_ATOMS: atom_id res chain seq x y z
N MET A 1 0.32 31.15 -2.14
CA MET A 1 0.72 29.74 -1.96
C MET A 1 0.22 29.29 -0.58
N SER A 2 -0.47 28.15 -0.50
CA SER A 2 -0.98 27.69 0.81
C SER A 2 0.17 27.14 1.67
N ALA A 3 0.04 27.21 3.02
CA ALA A 3 1.01 26.65 3.97
C ALA A 3 1.28 25.15 3.68
N VAL A 4 0.28 24.42 3.22
CA VAL A 4 0.38 23.00 2.84
C VAL A 4 1.32 22.81 1.64
N SER A 5 1.29 23.71 0.64
CA SER A 5 2.18 23.61 -0.54
C SER A 5 3.64 23.90 -0.18
N LEU A 6 3.87 24.78 0.78
CA LEU A 6 5.22 25.09 1.28
C LEU A 6 5.79 23.91 2.09
N LEU A 7 5.00 23.30 2.97
CA LEU A 7 5.41 22.11 3.72
C LEU A 7 5.73 20.92 2.82
N ARG A 8 4.92 20.70 1.77
CA ARG A 8 5.18 19.64 0.78
C ARG A 8 6.49 19.87 0.02
N ARG A 9 6.75 21.10 -0.43
CA ARG A 9 8.02 21.46 -1.11
C ARG A 9 9.24 21.30 -0.19
N ALA A 10 9.12 21.73 1.06
CA ALA A 10 10.18 21.54 2.05
C ALA A 10 10.45 20.05 2.31
N GLY A 11 9.37 19.24 2.44
CA GLY A 11 9.47 17.79 2.57
C GLY A 11 10.21 17.12 1.42
N ASN A 12 9.91 17.49 0.17
CA ASN A 12 10.60 16.94 -1.01
C ASN A 12 12.08 17.34 -1.05
N LYS A 13 12.41 18.59 -0.76
CA LYS A 13 13.81 19.02 -0.68
C LYS A 13 14.60 18.24 0.38
N LEU A 14 14.00 18.00 1.54
CA LEU A 14 14.60 17.17 2.59
C LEU A 14 14.74 15.70 2.13
N TYR A 15 13.75 15.17 1.41
CA TYR A 15 13.83 13.83 0.85
C TYR A 15 14.98 13.68 -0.15
N GLU A 16 15.18 14.66 -1.04
CA GLU A 16 16.20 14.65 -2.09
C GLU A 16 17.61 14.89 -1.53
N HIS A 17 17.76 15.92 -0.68
CA HIS A 17 19.06 16.45 -0.31
C HIS A 17 19.49 16.17 1.13
N ALA A 18 18.54 15.83 2.03
CA ALA A 18 18.80 15.60 3.46
C ALA A 18 18.01 14.40 3.99
N PHE A 19 18.03 13.28 3.27
CA PHE A 19 17.27 12.08 3.62
C PHE A 19 17.49 11.56 5.06
N PRO A 20 18.72 11.62 5.64
CA PRO A 20 18.92 11.22 7.05
C PRO A 20 18.08 12.04 8.04
N ILE A 21 17.75 13.29 7.70
CA ILE A 21 16.87 14.16 8.51
C ILE A 21 15.39 13.91 8.14
N TYR A 22 15.09 13.80 6.85
CA TYR A 22 13.74 13.55 6.36
C TYR A 22 13.13 12.29 6.96
N ARG A 23 13.87 11.18 6.92
CA ARG A 23 13.36 9.86 7.27
C ARG A 23 12.81 9.76 8.70
N PRO A 24 13.52 10.19 9.77
CA PRO A 24 12.96 10.14 11.13
C PRO A 24 11.77 11.07 11.31
N LEU A 25 11.76 12.25 10.70
CA LEU A 25 10.62 13.16 10.74
C LEU A 25 9.39 12.55 10.07
N TYR A 26 9.56 11.99 8.88
CA TYR A 26 8.49 11.33 8.15
C TYR A 26 8.01 10.07 8.90
N ALA A 27 8.90 9.29 9.50
CA ALA A 27 8.54 8.13 10.31
C ALA A 27 7.72 8.53 11.55
N GLY A 28 8.07 9.64 12.22
CA GLY A 28 7.30 10.20 13.32
C GLY A 28 5.92 10.68 12.89
N TYR A 29 5.86 11.41 11.78
CA TYR A 29 4.60 11.84 11.18
C TYR A 29 3.69 10.65 10.85
N LYS A 30 4.19 9.63 10.12
CA LYS A 30 3.43 8.42 9.78
C LYS A 30 3.04 7.62 11.02
N ALA A 31 3.86 7.60 12.07
CA ALA A 31 3.50 6.93 13.33
C ALA A 31 2.31 7.59 14.02
N TYR A 32 2.20 8.91 13.92
CA TYR A 32 1.07 9.67 14.47
C TYR A 32 -0.16 9.63 13.55
N ALA A 33 0.03 9.89 12.25
CA ALA A 33 -1.05 9.93 11.28
C ALA A 33 -1.75 8.58 11.16
N ASP A 34 -0.98 7.48 11.06
CA ASP A 34 -1.48 6.12 10.86
C ASP A 34 -1.60 5.34 12.20
N ARG A 35 -1.83 6.04 13.32
CA ARG A 35 -1.88 5.37 14.63
C ARG A 35 -3.00 4.34 14.74
N ALA A 36 -4.15 4.61 14.10
CA ALA A 36 -5.30 3.71 14.13
C ALA A 36 -5.02 2.41 13.34
N GLU A 37 -4.45 2.53 12.14
CA GLU A 37 -4.03 1.40 11.31
C GLU A 37 -2.96 0.56 12.01
N ARG A 38 -1.98 1.21 12.62
CA ARG A 38 -0.91 0.52 13.34
C ARG A 38 -1.42 -0.20 14.59
N GLU A 39 -2.38 0.38 15.30
CA GLU A 39 -3.00 -0.29 16.44
C GLU A 39 -3.81 -1.50 15.99
N LEU A 40 -4.61 -1.36 14.93
CA LEU A 40 -5.32 -2.48 14.32
C LEU A 40 -4.36 -3.60 13.90
N LEU A 41 -3.27 -3.25 13.21
CA LEU A 41 -2.28 -4.22 12.74
C LEU A 41 -1.60 -4.96 13.90
N ARG A 42 -1.34 -4.31 15.05
CA ARG A 42 -0.83 -5.00 16.26
C ARG A 42 -1.83 -5.99 16.84
N GLN A 43 -3.13 -5.72 16.70
CA GLN A 43 -4.18 -6.61 17.22
C GLN A 43 -4.42 -7.82 16.32
N VAL A 44 -4.28 -7.66 14.99
CA VAL A 44 -4.63 -8.70 14.03
C VAL A 44 -3.44 -9.53 13.55
N LEU A 45 -2.22 -9.03 13.71
CA LEU A 45 -0.99 -9.74 13.37
C LEU A 45 -0.45 -10.51 14.59
N PHE A 46 0.27 -11.57 14.32
CA PHE A 46 0.85 -12.45 15.33
C PHE A 46 2.26 -12.90 14.89
N PRO A 47 3.11 -13.34 15.83
CA PRO A 47 4.42 -13.91 15.49
C PRO A 47 4.26 -15.10 14.54
N GLY A 48 4.98 -15.07 13.42
CA GLY A 48 4.89 -16.10 12.37
C GLY A 48 3.92 -15.77 11.23
N ALA A 49 3.21 -14.64 11.26
CA ALA A 49 2.35 -14.22 10.15
C ALA A 49 3.15 -13.92 8.88
N VAL A 50 2.54 -14.18 7.73
CA VAL A 50 3.04 -13.83 6.40
C VAL A 50 2.24 -12.63 5.88
N VAL A 51 2.94 -11.54 5.60
CA VAL A 51 2.33 -10.25 5.26
C VAL A 51 2.87 -9.73 3.94
N VAL A 52 1.97 -9.18 3.13
CA VAL A 52 2.31 -8.40 1.93
C VAL A 52 2.19 -6.90 2.24
N ASP A 53 3.23 -6.12 1.94
CA ASP A 53 3.28 -4.67 1.97
C ASP A 53 3.43 -4.15 0.55
N ALA A 54 2.29 -3.97 -0.15
CA ALA A 54 2.24 -3.39 -1.49
C ALA A 54 2.27 -1.86 -1.39
N GLY A 55 3.24 -1.24 -2.05
CA GLY A 55 3.58 0.18 -1.90
C GLY A 55 4.41 0.43 -0.64
N ALA A 56 5.50 -0.35 -0.48
CA ALA A 56 6.36 -0.29 0.70
C ALA A 56 7.13 1.03 0.84
N ASN A 57 7.22 1.82 -0.22
CA ASN A 57 7.87 3.13 -0.26
C ASN A 57 9.29 3.06 0.35
N ILE A 58 9.65 3.91 1.29
CA ILE A 58 10.96 3.93 1.96
C ILE A 58 11.05 2.97 3.16
N GLY A 59 10.10 2.04 3.32
CA GLY A 59 10.15 0.94 4.28
C GLY A 59 9.65 1.25 5.69
N ILE A 60 8.87 2.31 5.88
CA ILE A 60 8.33 2.66 7.21
C ILE A 60 7.36 1.57 7.69
N TYR A 61 6.43 1.14 6.82
CA TYR A 61 5.50 0.05 7.14
C TYR A 61 6.20 -1.30 7.17
N SER A 62 7.08 -1.61 6.21
CA SER A 62 7.83 -2.87 6.21
C SER A 62 8.59 -3.11 7.51
N GLN A 63 9.24 -2.07 8.10
CA GLN A 63 9.89 -2.17 9.40
C GLN A 63 8.92 -2.37 10.55
N PHE A 64 7.76 -1.73 10.50
CA PHE A 64 6.71 -1.89 11.50
C PHE A 64 6.13 -3.30 11.46
N LEU A 65 5.74 -3.78 10.28
CA LEU A 65 5.19 -5.12 10.05
C LEU A 65 6.18 -6.22 10.44
N SER A 66 7.46 -6.06 10.08
CA SER A 66 8.54 -6.99 10.49
C SER A 66 8.58 -7.20 12.01
N ARG A 67 8.37 -6.14 12.79
CA ARG A 67 8.28 -6.26 14.27
C ARG A 67 7.02 -6.97 14.73
N CYS A 68 5.88 -6.69 14.08
CA CYS A 68 4.60 -7.33 14.44
C CYS A 68 4.63 -8.85 14.19
N VAL A 69 5.21 -9.29 13.07
CA VAL A 69 5.25 -10.73 12.73
C VAL A 69 6.44 -11.46 13.37
N ALA A 70 7.34 -10.75 14.05
CA ALA A 70 8.56 -11.26 14.68
C ALA A 70 9.46 -12.03 13.69
N ARG A 71 10.51 -12.68 14.19
CA ARG A 71 11.48 -13.43 13.35
C ARG A 71 10.90 -14.67 12.68
N ALA A 72 9.82 -15.21 13.22
CA ALA A 72 9.16 -16.40 12.69
C ALA A 72 8.23 -16.08 11.50
N GLY A 73 7.82 -14.82 11.35
CA GLY A 73 6.99 -14.37 10.24
C GLY A 73 7.81 -13.78 9.09
N VAL A 74 7.11 -13.43 8.01
CA VAL A 74 7.74 -12.86 6.80
C VAL A 74 6.92 -11.65 6.32
N VAL A 75 7.62 -10.60 5.88
CA VAL A 75 7.02 -9.46 5.19
C VAL A 75 7.55 -9.43 3.75
N HIS A 76 6.65 -9.57 2.77
CA HIS A 76 6.93 -9.40 1.35
C HIS A 76 6.63 -7.95 0.98
N SER A 77 7.66 -7.16 0.70
CA SER A 77 7.55 -5.72 0.45
C SER A 77 7.80 -5.41 -1.01
N PHE A 78 6.83 -4.78 -1.66
CA PHE A 78 6.84 -4.42 -3.07
C PHE A 78 6.92 -2.91 -3.23
N GLU A 79 7.89 -2.44 -3.98
CA GLU A 79 8.08 -1.01 -4.28
C GLU A 79 8.70 -0.84 -5.67
N PRO A 80 7.94 -0.32 -6.66
CA PRO A 80 8.43 -0.21 -8.04
C PRO A 80 9.43 0.92 -8.25
N SER A 81 9.35 2.03 -7.50
CA SER A 81 10.23 3.20 -7.69
C SER A 81 11.68 2.85 -7.35
N PRO A 82 12.65 3.01 -8.29
CA PRO A 82 14.04 2.67 -8.03
C PRO A 82 14.64 3.41 -6.83
N ASP A 83 14.31 4.70 -6.67
CA ASP A 83 14.81 5.53 -5.57
C ASP A 83 14.21 5.12 -4.23
N ASN A 84 12.91 4.92 -4.17
CA ASN A 84 12.25 4.42 -2.96
C ASN A 84 12.71 3.01 -2.60
N PHE A 85 12.85 2.12 -3.59
CA PHE A 85 13.36 0.77 -3.38
C PHE A 85 14.79 0.74 -2.82
N LYS A 86 15.68 1.59 -3.32
CA LYS A 86 17.03 1.74 -2.76
C LYS A 86 16.98 2.13 -1.27
N ARG A 87 16.07 3.01 -0.90
CA ARG A 87 15.86 3.47 0.48
C ARG A 87 15.20 2.40 1.35
N LEU A 88 14.20 1.69 0.81
CA LEU A 88 13.57 0.52 1.42
C LEU A 88 14.62 -0.53 1.76
N ARG A 89 15.46 -0.91 0.80
CA ARG A 89 16.55 -1.88 0.99
C ARG A 89 17.52 -1.45 2.10
N ALA A 90 17.92 -0.17 2.11
CA ALA A 90 18.78 0.35 3.16
C ALA A 90 18.11 0.33 4.54
N ALA A 91 16.80 0.64 4.59
CA ALA A 91 16.01 0.67 5.82
C ALA A 91 15.82 -0.73 6.43
N THR A 92 15.68 -1.75 5.60
CA THR A 92 15.36 -3.13 6.03
C THR A 92 16.56 -4.06 6.06
N ARG A 93 17.77 -3.59 5.73
CA ARG A 93 19.00 -4.41 5.59
C ARG A 93 19.35 -5.31 6.78
N LYS A 94 18.90 -4.95 7.99
CA LYS A 94 19.14 -5.71 9.23
C LYS A 94 17.96 -6.63 9.60
N LEU A 95 16.90 -6.67 8.79
CA LEU A 95 15.71 -7.45 9.05
C LEU A 95 15.75 -8.73 8.20
N SER A 96 15.97 -9.87 8.84
CA SER A 96 16.08 -11.17 8.16
C SER A 96 14.73 -11.70 7.66
N ASN A 97 13.64 -11.14 8.15
CA ASN A 97 12.26 -11.55 7.83
C ASN A 97 11.55 -10.61 6.84
N VAL A 98 12.30 -9.75 6.13
CA VAL A 98 11.74 -8.90 5.05
C VAL A 98 12.31 -9.38 3.71
N ARG A 99 11.41 -9.67 2.78
CA ARG A 99 11.71 -10.02 1.39
C ARG A 99 11.31 -8.85 0.50
N LEU A 100 12.21 -8.42 -0.37
CA LEU A 100 12.04 -7.23 -1.18
C LEU A 100 11.83 -7.60 -2.64
N SER A 101 10.85 -6.96 -3.29
CA SER A 101 10.64 -7.00 -4.74
C SER A 101 10.58 -5.58 -5.29
N GLN A 102 11.40 -5.30 -6.32
CA GLN A 102 11.37 -4.00 -7.01
C GLN A 102 10.34 -4.05 -8.14
N THR A 103 9.10 -4.38 -7.81
CA THR A 103 7.99 -4.51 -8.75
C THR A 103 6.77 -3.75 -8.24
N ALA A 104 5.92 -3.31 -9.16
CA ALA A 104 4.55 -2.94 -8.82
C ALA A 104 3.70 -4.20 -8.59
N VAL A 105 2.68 -4.10 -7.76
CA VAL A 105 1.65 -5.13 -7.65
C VAL A 105 0.47 -4.74 -8.54
N GLY A 106 0.03 -5.65 -9.40
CA GLY A 106 -1.06 -5.39 -10.33
C GLY A 106 -1.84 -6.63 -10.73
N GLU A 107 -2.63 -6.51 -11.79
CA GLU A 107 -3.52 -7.58 -12.28
C GLU A 107 -2.77 -8.67 -13.02
N HIS A 108 -1.68 -8.32 -13.71
CA HIS A 108 -0.86 -9.23 -14.54
C HIS A 108 0.62 -9.01 -14.24
N SER A 109 1.42 -10.05 -14.48
CA SER A 109 2.89 -9.94 -14.43
C SER A 109 3.44 -9.54 -15.81
N GLY A 110 4.51 -8.74 -15.82
CA GLY A 110 5.21 -8.30 -17.03
C GLY A 110 5.73 -6.87 -16.94
N ASP A 111 6.14 -6.36 -18.10
CA ASP A 111 6.63 -4.99 -18.24
C ASP A 111 5.51 -3.97 -18.05
N SER A 112 5.81 -2.87 -17.35
CA SER A 112 4.88 -1.78 -17.07
C SER A 112 5.63 -0.44 -16.99
N GLN A 113 4.90 0.61 -16.68
CA GLN A 113 5.45 1.95 -16.48
C GLN A 113 5.01 2.52 -15.14
N LEU A 114 5.93 3.22 -14.48
CA LEU A 114 5.66 4.01 -13.29
C LEU A 114 5.77 5.49 -13.64
N TYR A 115 4.75 6.25 -13.34
CA TYR A 115 4.68 7.69 -13.54
C TYR A 115 5.11 8.40 -12.26
N LEU A 116 6.34 8.91 -12.28
CA LEU A 116 6.97 9.55 -11.13
C LEU A 116 6.38 10.92 -10.88
N SER A 117 5.97 11.17 -9.65
CA SER A 117 5.52 12.49 -9.24
C SER A 117 6.69 13.46 -9.16
N ASN A 118 6.56 14.60 -9.81
CA ASN A 118 7.54 15.70 -9.72
C ASN A 118 7.45 16.47 -8.40
N ASN A 119 6.37 16.28 -7.66
CA ASN A 119 6.06 17.08 -6.46
C ASN A 119 6.05 16.28 -5.16
N LEU A 120 5.88 14.96 -5.21
CA LEU A 120 5.74 14.10 -4.03
C LEU A 120 6.35 12.72 -4.28
N ASN A 121 7.39 12.39 -3.53
CA ASN A 121 8.03 11.07 -3.55
C ASN A 121 7.13 9.91 -3.05
N VAL A 122 5.93 10.20 -2.63
CA VAL A 122 4.94 9.24 -2.11
C VAL A 122 3.74 9.05 -3.04
N ASP A 123 3.67 9.81 -4.16
CA ASP A 123 2.54 9.78 -5.10
C ASP A 123 3.04 9.33 -6.50
N HIS A 124 3.74 8.20 -6.56
CA HIS A 124 4.07 7.52 -7.82
C HIS A 124 2.92 6.60 -8.21
N ARG A 125 2.61 6.51 -9.52
CA ARG A 125 1.43 5.79 -10.02
C ARG A 125 1.78 4.84 -11.15
N ALA A 126 1.15 3.67 -11.18
CA ALA A 126 1.27 2.71 -12.28
C ALA A 126 0.35 3.04 -13.48
N TYR A 127 -0.19 4.25 -13.54
CA TYR A 127 -1.10 4.73 -14.60
C TYR A 127 -0.92 6.21 -14.89
N VAL A 128 -1.35 6.64 -16.10
CA VAL A 128 -1.41 8.06 -16.50
C VAL A 128 -2.74 8.65 -16.04
N ALA A 129 -2.70 9.70 -15.24
CA ALA A 129 -3.90 10.49 -14.94
C ALA A 129 -4.10 11.57 -16.01
N ASP A 130 -5.35 11.98 -16.26
CA ASP A 130 -5.67 13.04 -17.21
C ASP A 130 -4.92 14.34 -16.88
N GLY A 131 -4.21 14.89 -17.88
CA GLY A 131 -3.43 16.11 -17.74
C GLY A 131 -2.12 15.97 -16.95
N ASP A 132 -1.66 14.73 -16.71
CA ASP A 132 -0.45 14.45 -15.94
C ASP A 132 0.81 14.62 -16.81
N SER A 133 1.77 15.46 -16.35
CA SER A 133 3.07 15.68 -16.98
C SER A 133 4.20 14.88 -16.32
N ARG A 134 3.86 13.76 -15.66
CA ARG A 134 4.83 12.92 -14.93
C ARG A 134 5.79 12.23 -15.88
N HIS A 135 7.01 12.05 -15.42
CA HIS A 135 8.00 11.26 -16.14
C HIS A 135 7.73 9.77 -15.94
N ALA A 136 7.62 9.03 -17.06
CA ALA A 136 7.46 7.58 -17.04
C ALA A 136 8.82 6.90 -16.96
N VAL A 137 8.93 5.90 -16.09
CA VAL A 137 10.08 4.99 -16.01
C VAL A 137 9.61 3.54 -16.20
N PRO A 138 10.37 2.72 -16.93
CA PRO A 138 10.04 1.31 -17.08
C PRO A 138 10.18 0.61 -15.72
N ILE A 139 9.22 -0.26 -15.41
CA ILE A 139 9.21 -1.09 -14.20
C ILE A 139 8.70 -2.49 -14.58
N GLU A 140 8.91 -3.42 -13.67
CA GLU A 140 8.20 -4.70 -13.67
C GLU A 140 6.94 -4.61 -12.80
N MET A 141 5.90 -5.32 -13.21
CA MET A 141 4.67 -5.54 -12.46
C MET A 141 4.51 -7.03 -12.18
N VAL A 142 3.96 -7.36 -11.04
CA VAL A 142 3.70 -8.76 -10.67
C VAL A 142 2.27 -8.92 -10.14
N ALA A 143 1.58 -9.94 -10.60
CA ALA A 143 0.37 -10.42 -9.95
C ALA A 143 0.75 -11.24 -8.71
N LEU A 144 0.05 -11.06 -7.61
CA LEU A 144 0.33 -11.86 -6.41
C LEU A 144 0.06 -13.35 -6.63
N ASP A 145 -0.84 -13.69 -7.54
CA ASP A 145 -1.11 -15.07 -7.95
C ASP A 145 0.06 -15.73 -8.66
N ASP A 146 0.92 -14.95 -9.34
CA ASP A 146 2.15 -15.44 -9.95
C ASP A 146 3.32 -15.45 -8.98
N TYR A 147 3.34 -14.52 -8.02
CA TYR A 147 4.41 -14.39 -7.03
C TYR A 147 4.36 -15.50 -5.98
N PHE A 148 3.18 -15.80 -5.44
CA PHE A 148 2.98 -16.86 -4.47
C PHE A 148 2.63 -18.17 -5.16
N LYS A 149 3.13 -19.30 -4.66
CA LYS A 149 2.74 -20.63 -5.13
C LYS A 149 1.31 -20.97 -4.69
N PRO A 150 0.61 -21.87 -5.41
CA PRO A 150 -0.67 -22.40 -4.93
C PRO A 150 -0.57 -22.94 -3.50
N GLY A 151 -1.53 -22.54 -2.65
CA GLY A 151 -1.57 -22.94 -1.24
C GLY A 151 -0.56 -22.26 -0.31
N GLU A 152 0.28 -21.36 -0.83
CA GLU A 152 1.22 -20.60 0.00
C GLU A 152 0.44 -19.62 0.91
N ARG A 153 0.80 -19.62 2.18
CA ARG A 153 0.09 -18.86 3.21
C ARG A 153 0.35 -17.36 3.09
N VAL A 154 -0.74 -16.58 3.16
CA VAL A 154 -0.72 -15.12 3.32
C VAL A 154 -1.79 -14.74 4.35
N ASP A 155 -1.40 -14.07 5.42
CA ASP A 155 -2.31 -13.71 6.52
C ASP A 155 -2.87 -12.30 6.38
N LEU A 156 -2.10 -11.38 5.76
CA LEU A 156 -2.53 -10.00 5.54
C LEU A 156 -1.88 -9.41 4.28
N ILE A 157 -2.67 -8.65 3.53
CA ILE A 157 -2.18 -7.79 2.46
C ILE A 157 -2.51 -6.34 2.84
N LYS A 158 -1.49 -5.50 2.96
CA LYS A 158 -1.63 -4.04 2.98
C LYS A 158 -1.42 -3.52 1.58
N MET A 159 -2.34 -2.68 1.09
CA MET A 159 -2.25 -1.99 -0.21
C MET A 159 -2.38 -0.48 -0.01
N ASP A 160 -1.35 0.23 -0.45
CA ASP A 160 -1.28 1.70 -0.51
C ASP A 160 -0.50 2.00 -1.80
N ILE A 161 -1.17 1.86 -2.94
CA ILE A 161 -0.61 1.88 -4.29
C ILE A 161 -1.29 2.90 -5.21
N GLN A 162 -1.84 3.93 -4.55
CA GLN A 162 -2.26 5.18 -5.16
C GLN A 162 -3.30 5.01 -6.29
N GLY A 163 -4.34 4.20 -6.01
CA GLY A 163 -5.48 3.99 -6.91
C GLY A 163 -5.41 2.71 -7.75
N TYR A 164 -4.34 1.91 -7.63
CA TYR A 164 -4.20 0.67 -8.40
C TYR A 164 -4.69 -0.59 -7.62
N GLU A 165 -5.36 -0.37 -6.48
CA GLU A 165 -5.77 -1.41 -5.53
C GLU A 165 -6.73 -2.45 -6.14
N LEU A 166 -7.66 -2.03 -7.02
CA LEU A 166 -8.57 -2.96 -7.69
C LEU A 166 -7.81 -3.91 -8.63
N HIS A 167 -6.84 -3.38 -9.39
CA HIS A 167 -6.00 -4.20 -10.27
C HIS A 167 -5.16 -5.19 -9.48
N ALA A 168 -4.59 -4.77 -8.35
CA ALA A 168 -3.84 -5.64 -7.46
C ALA A 168 -4.71 -6.74 -6.83
N LEU A 169 -5.96 -6.43 -6.45
CA LEU A 169 -6.92 -7.43 -5.94
C LEU A 169 -7.29 -8.47 -7.00
N ARG A 170 -7.44 -8.06 -8.26
CA ARG A 170 -7.71 -8.98 -9.37
C ARG A 170 -6.53 -9.93 -9.62
N GLY A 171 -5.29 -9.43 -9.50
CA GLY A 171 -4.07 -10.23 -9.58
C GLY A 171 -3.77 -11.07 -8.33
N ALA A 172 -4.63 -11.01 -7.31
CA ALA A 172 -4.54 -11.80 -6.07
C ALA A 172 -5.72 -12.76 -5.89
N ASN A 173 -6.44 -13.06 -6.95
CA ASN A 173 -7.71 -13.82 -6.88
C ASN A 173 -7.53 -15.21 -6.26
N ARG A 174 -6.48 -15.95 -6.67
CA ARG A 174 -6.14 -17.27 -6.13
C ARG A 174 -5.58 -17.16 -4.71
N VAL A 175 -4.67 -16.23 -4.45
CA VAL A 175 -4.14 -15.99 -3.10
C VAL A 175 -5.27 -15.73 -2.10
N LEU A 176 -6.27 -14.93 -2.47
CA LEU A 176 -7.44 -14.67 -1.64
C LEU A 176 -8.33 -15.92 -1.46
N ALA A 177 -8.41 -16.78 -2.46
CA ALA A 177 -9.17 -18.03 -2.38
C ALA A 177 -8.46 -19.08 -1.51
N ASP A 178 -7.15 -19.23 -1.70
CA ASP A 178 -6.31 -20.21 -0.98
C ASP A 178 -6.17 -19.86 0.53
N ASN A 179 -6.42 -18.61 0.91
CA ASN A 179 -6.23 -18.11 2.27
C ASN A 179 -7.55 -17.60 2.87
N PRO A 180 -8.46 -18.47 3.34
CA PRO A 180 -9.76 -18.04 3.85
C PRO A 180 -9.68 -17.11 5.09
N GLY A 181 -8.61 -17.18 5.87
CA GLY A 181 -8.35 -16.31 7.03
C GLY A 181 -7.63 -14.99 6.71
N ILE A 182 -7.35 -14.71 5.43
CA ILE A 182 -6.62 -13.52 5.01
C ILE A 182 -7.37 -12.23 5.36
N LYS A 183 -6.61 -11.23 5.74
CA LYS A 183 -7.10 -9.87 6.03
C LYS A 183 -6.51 -8.89 5.03
N LEU A 184 -7.27 -7.84 4.73
CA LEU A 184 -6.82 -6.77 3.85
C LEU A 184 -6.87 -5.44 4.58
N LEU A 185 -5.83 -4.62 4.41
CA LEU A 185 -5.81 -3.20 4.76
C LEU A 185 -5.54 -2.43 3.49
N VAL A 186 -6.55 -1.70 3.00
CA VAL A 186 -6.54 -1.10 1.67
C VAL A 186 -6.77 0.40 1.79
N GLU A 187 -5.88 1.22 1.20
CA GLU A 187 -6.19 2.62 0.99
C GLU A 187 -7.34 2.72 -0.03
N PHE A 188 -8.46 3.29 0.40
CA PHE A 188 -9.63 3.49 -0.44
C PHE A 188 -9.70 4.94 -0.88
N TRP A 189 -9.22 5.19 -2.09
CA TRP A 189 -9.16 6.50 -2.71
C TRP A 189 -9.94 6.50 -4.03
N PRO A 190 -11.27 6.78 -4.01
CA PRO A 190 -12.14 6.72 -5.20
C PRO A 190 -11.66 7.56 -6.38
N TYR A 191 -11.10 8.74 -6.11
CA TYR A 191 -10.50 9.56 -7.15
C TYR A 191 -9.31 8.87 -7.83
N GLY A 192 -8.40 8.27 -7.06
CA GLY A 192 -7.26 7.53 -7.59
C GLY A 192 -7.70 6.31 -8.40
N LEU A 193 -8.64 5.52 -7.89
CA LEU A 193 -9.23 4.39 -8.61
C LEU A 193 -9.80 4.81 -9.97
N LYS A 194 -10.55 5.91 -10.00
CA LYS A 194 -11.11 6.46 -11.25
C LYS A 194 -10.02 6.87 -12.23
N GLN A 195 -8.95 7.51 -11.76
CA GLN A 195 -7.81 7.90 -12.59
C GLN A 195 -7.07 6.67 -13.14
N ALA A 196 -7.07 5.54 -12.41
CA ALA A 196 -6.54 4.26 -12.85
C ALA A 196 -7.49 3.45 -13.75
N GLY A 197 -8.61 4.06 -14.20
CA GLY A 197 -9.60 3.41 -15.06
C GLY A 197 -10.53 2.44 -14.34
N ALA A 198 -10.55 2.47 -12.99
CA ALA A 198 -11.36 1.59 -12.17
C ALA A 198 -12.51 2.36 -11.50
N LYS A 199 -13.64 1.67 -11.26
CA LYS A 199 -14.71 2.22 -10.43
C LYS A 199 -14.53 1.74 -9.01
N TRP A 200 -14.67 2.64 -8.04
CA TRP A 200 -14.54 2.29 -6.63
C TRP A 200 -15.60 1.26 -6.17
N VAL A 201 -16.81 1.27 -6.78
CA VAL A 201 -17.85 0.28 -6.51
C VAL A 201 -17.40 -1.14 -6.90
N ASP A 202 -16.57 -1.29 -7.93
CA ASP A 202 -16.06 -2.59 -8.35
C ASP A 202 -15.07 -3.14 -7.32
N LEU A 203 -14.26 -2.28 -6.67
CA LEU A 203 -13.38 -2.69 -5.56
C LEU A 203 -14.21 -3.25 -4.38
N ILE A 204 -15.25 -2.53 -3.98
CA ILE A 204 -16.16 -2.98 -2.92
C ILE A 204 -16.83 -4.29 -3.34
N GLY A 205 -17.35 -4.37 -4.58
CA GLY A 205 -17.98 -5.59 -5.10
C GLY A 205 -17.06 -6.81 -5.11
N VAL A 206 -15.78 -6.64 -5.47
CA VAL A 206 -14.78 -7.73 -5.40
C VAL A 206 -14.60 -8.23 -3.97
N LEU A 207 -14.49 -7.34 -2.99
CA LEU A 207 -14.35 -7.72 -1.59
C LEU A 207 -15.59 -8.45 -1.06
N GLU A 208 -16.77 -7.96 -1.37
CA GLU A 208 -18.06 -8.57 -0.99
C GLU A 208 -18.25 -9.95 -1.64
N GLN A 209 -17.91 -10.10 -2.94
CA GLN A 209 -17.95 -11.39 -3.64
C GLN A 209 -17.00 -12.44 -3.04
N LYS A 210 -15.90 -11.99 -2.39
CA LYS A 210 -14.99 -12.85 -1.63
C LYS A 210 -15.50 -13.15 -0.21
N GLY A 211 -16.71 -12.72 0.14
CA GLY A 211 -17.31 -12.92 1.46
C GLY A 211 -16.66 -12.09 2.57
N MET A 212 -16.03 -10.98 2.23
CA MET A 212 -15.38 -10.12 3.21
C MET A 212 -16.35 -9.08 3.79
N VAL A 213 -16.28 -8.88 5.09
CA VAL A 213 -16.92 -7.77 5.78
C VAL A 213 -15.99 -6.59 5.75
N ILE A 214 -16.47 -5.46 5.23
CA ILE A 214 -15.69 -4.24 5.02
C ILE A 214 -15.98 -3.26 6.15
N ARG A 215 -14.92 -2.79 6.81
CA ARG A 215 -14.98 -1.80 7.88
C ARG A 215 -13.99 -0.67 7.59
N GLN A 216 -14.35 0.54 7.99
CA GLN A 216 -13.45 1.69 7.92
C GLN A 216 -12.57 1.73 9.17
N VAL A 217 -11.28 1.97 8.99
CA VAL A 217 -10.34 2.24 10.09
C VAL A 217 -10.49 3.70 10.53
N SER A 218 -10.71 3.91 11.81
CA SER A 218 -10.89 5.23 12.40
C SER A 218 -10.16 5.35 13.74
N SER A 219 -10.06 6.56 14.27
CA SER A 219 -9.49 6.81 15.61
C SER A 219 -10.28 6.13 16.74
N ARG A 220 -11.50 5.69 16.47
CA ARG A 220 -12.37 4.93 17.40
C ARG A 220 -12.28 3.42 17.18
N GLY A 221 -11.37 2.94 16.35
CA GLY A 221 -11.26 1.54 15.90
C GLY A 221 -12.00 1.28 14.60
N LEU A 222 -12.41 0.03 14.39
CA LEU A 222 -13.15 -0.38 13.19
C LEU A 222 -14.62 0.03 13.29
N THR A 223 -15.10 0.74 12.27
CA THR A 223 -16.50 1.13 12.13
C THR A 223 -17.07 0.55 10.82
N PRO A 224 -18.38 0.30 10.71
CA PRO A 224 -18.97 -0.12 9.44
C PRO A 224 -18.61 0.87 8.33
N PHE A 225 -18.25 0.35 7.16
CA PHE A 225 -18.10 1.20 5.98
C PHE A 225 -19.45 1.42 5.33
N HIS A 226 -19.78 2.67 5.04
CA HIS A 226 -21.02 3.04 4.37
C HIS A 226 -20.69 3.55 2.96
N PRO A 227 -21.05 2.83 1.88
CA PRO A 227 -20.76 3.26 0.50
C PRO A 227 -21.21 4.69 0.18
N GLY A 228 -22.32 5.14 0.75
CA GLY A 228 -22.84 6.50 0.59
C GLY A 228 -21.93 7.61 1.15
N SER A 229 -20.89 7.27 1.93
CA SER A 229 -19.89 8.23 2.41
C SER A 229 -18.70 8.40 1.45
N ALA A 230 -18.60 7.56 0.40
CA ALA A 230 -17.51 7.61 -0.56
C ALA A 230 -17.55 8.93 -1.36
N SER A 231 -16.38 9.52 -1.57
CA SER A 231 -16.23 10.78 -2.30
C SER A 231 -15.12 10.69 -3.34
N GLU A 232 -15.40 11.13 -4.56
CA GLU A 232 -14.41 11.22 -5.65
C GLU A 232 -13.59 12.52 -5.60
N ARG A 233 -13.51 13.18 -4.46
CA ARG A 233 -12.62 14.34 -4.28
C ARG A 233 -11.18 13.85 -4.18
N ALA A 234 -10.26 14.59 -4.79
CA ALA A 234 -8.84 14.24 -4.82
C ALA A 234 -8.16 14.23 -3.43
N ASP A 235 -8.72 14.98 -2.48
CA ASP A 235 -8.21 15.11 -1.11
C ASP A 235 -8.92 14.18 -0.10
N TRP A 236 -9.84 13.31 -0.57
CA TRP A 236 -10.59 12.40 0.28
C TRP A 236 -10.14 10.96 0.07
N TYR A 237 -9.75 10.30 1.13
CA TYR A 237 -9.47 8.87 1.19
C TYR A 237 -9.71 8.33 2.60
N VAL A 238 -9.89 7.04 2.72
CA VAL A 238 -9.97 6.31 3.99
C VAL A 238 -9.24 4.98 3.88
N ASN A 239 -8.87 4.39 5.01
CA ASN A 239 -8.36 3.02 5.03
C ASN A 239 -9.50 2.05 5.34
N LEU A 240 -9.67 1.05 4.50
CA LEU A 240 -10.62 -0.04 4.69
C LEU A 240 -9.89 -1.27 5.21
N PHE A 241 -10.50 -1.91 6.19
CA PHE A 241 -10.12 -3.24 6.66
C PHE A 241 -11.19 -4.23 6.23
N ALA A 242 -10.77 -5.26 5.50
CA ALA A 242 -11.67 -6.30 5.02
C ALA A 242 -11.19 -7.67 5.52
N SER A 243 -12.11 -8.45 6.07
CA SER A 243 -11.85 -9.82 6.55
C SER A 243 -13.11 -10.66 6.44
N ARG A 244 -12.94 -11.96 6.24
CA ARG A 244 -14.05 -12.89 6.49
C ARG A 244 -14.29 -12.98 7.99
N THR A 245 -15.51 -13.21 8.41
CA THR A 245 -15.90 -13.41 9.81
C THR A 245 -15.35 -14.72 10.36
#